data_571ecfddbf9be7c4215e85babfa560e5
#
_entry.id   571ecfddbf9be7c4215e85babfa560e5
#
_cell.length_a   1.000
_cell.length_b   1.000
_cell.length_c   1.000
_cell.angle_alpha   90.00
_cell.angle_beta   90.00
_cell.angle_gamma   90.00
#
_symmetry.space_group_name_H-M   'P 1'
#
loop_
_entity.id
_entity.type
_entity.pdbx_description
1 polymer ?
#
loop_
_entity_poly.entity_id
_entity_poly.type
_entity_poly.pdbx_seq_one_letter_code
_entity_poly.pdbx_strand_id
1 'polypeptide(L)'
;MRLRNIPGAREEIAASKYTIPAEPAPGVEVEIRSHKYGDKKSDEGGRMVLGDWAVKGHWHDVFGNDNPIHIEIGMGKGAFLMEHARREPDVNFVGIEKYSSVLLRAVQKQNEENLPNL
;
A
#
# COMPACT_ATOMS: atom_id res chain seq x y z
N MET A 1 17.39 17.07 -4.78
CA MET A 1 17.76 15.65 -5.00
C MET A 1 17.26 15.21 -6.36
N ARG A 2 18.12 14.62 -7.14
CA ARG A 2 17.74 14.13 -8.46
C ARG A 2 17.12 12.75 -8.33
N LEU A 3 15.85 12.61 -8.69
CA LEU A 3 15.17 11.33 -8.70
C LEU A 3 15.63 10.53 -9.94
N ARG A 4 16.11 9.34 -9.69
CA ARG A 4 16.46 8.40 -10.78
C ARG A 4 15.33 7.43 -10.98
N ASN A 5 14.98 7.22 -12.23
CA ASN A 5 14.05 6.17 -12.57
C ASN A 5 14.76 4.82 -12.46
N ILE A 6 14.20 3.93 -11.67
CA ILE A 6 14.73 2.57 -11.50
C ILE A 6 13.91 1.65 -12.40
N PRO A 7 14.53 1.01 -13.41
CA PRO A 7 13.82 0.05 -14.26
C PRO A 7 13.19 -1.07 -13.42
N GLY A 8 11.96 -1.44 -13.74
CA GLY A 8 11.24 -2.50 -13.05
C GLY A 8 10.66 -2.13 -11.68
N ALA A 9 10.81 -0.88 -11.24
CA ALA A 9 10.32 -0.45 -9.94
C ALA A 9 8.81 -0.65 -9.76
N ARG A 10 8.02 -0.32 -10.77
CA ARG A 10 6.58 -0.44 -10.71
C ARG A 10 6.13 -1.90 -10.59
N GLU A 11 6.75 -2.76 -11.33
CA GLU A 11 6.46 -4.20 -11.32
C GLU A 11 6.82 -4.82 -9.98
N GLU A 12 7.96 -4.47 -9.43
CA GLU A 12 8.40 -4.95 -8.12
C GLU A 12 7.49 -4.45 -6.99
N ILE A 13 7.09 -3.18 -7.04
CA ILE A 13 6.14 -2.61 -6.10
C ILE A 13 4.79 -3.33 -6.20
N ALA A 14 4.28 -3.53 -7.41
CA ALA A 14 3.00 -4.19 -7.62
C ALA A 14 2.99 -5.64 -7.12
N ALA A 15 4.13 -6.30 -7.13
CA ALA A 15 4.27 -7.67 -6.63
C ALA A 15 4.37 -7.75 -5.10
N SER A 16 4.61 -6.64 -4.42
CA SER A 16 4.77 -6.62 -2.97
C SER A 16 3.45 -6.80 -2.23
N LYS A 17 3.45 -7.59 -1.18
CA LYS A 17 2.30 -7.76 -0.29
C LYS A 17 2.01 -6.52 0.57
N TYR A 18 2.95 -5.61 0.65
CA TYR A 18 2.84 -4.40 1.46
C TYR A 18 2.27 -3.20 0.71
N THR A 19 2.04 -3.32 -0.57
CA THR A 19 1.60 -2.19 -1.37
C THR A 19 0.16 -2.31 -1.82
N ILE A 20 -0.49 -1.17 -1.88
CA ILE A 20 -1.85 -1.03 -2.40
C ILE A 20 -1.77 -0.05 -3.55
N PRO A 21 -1.99 -0.48 -4.79
CA PRO A 21 -1.99 0.44 -5.91
C PRO A 21 -3.11 1.46 -5.78
N ALA A 22 -2.79 2.73 -5.91
CA ALA A 22 -3.80 3.77 -5.94
C ALA A 22 -4.59 3.74 -7.25
N GLU A 23 -3.91 3.40 -8.33
CA GLU A 23 -4.52 3.31 -9.65
C GLU A 23 -3.92 2.12 -10.42
N PRO A 24 -4.71 1.42 -11.22
CA PRO A 24 -4.15 0.46 -12.15
C PRO A 24 -3.40 1.20 -13.26
N ALA A 25 -2.46 0.53 -13.89
CA ALA A 25 -1.84 1.08 -15.08
C ALA A 25 -2.90 1.31 -16.18
N PRO A 26 -2.74 2.32 -17.02
CA PRO A 26 -3.70 2.58 -18.10
C PRO A 26 -3.91 1.33 -18.96
N GLY A 27 -5.18 0.99 -19.23
CA GLY A 27 -5.56 -0.17 -20.04
C GLY A 27 -5.49 -1.51 -19.30
N VAL A 28 -5.09 -1.52 -18.07
CA VAL A 28 -5.10 -2.73 -17.24
C VAL A 28 -6.45 -2.87 -16.57
N GLU A 29 -7.08 -3.98 -16.79
CA GLU A 29 -8.27 -4.35 -16.07
C GLU A 29 -7.89 -5.00 -14.75
N VAL A 30 -8.44 -4.48 -13.67
CA VAL A 30 -8.16 -4.99 -12.33
C VAL A 30 -9.37 -5.77 -11.85
N GLU A 31 -9.17 -7.04 -11.62
CA GLU A 31 -10.18 -7.89 -11.02
C GLU A 31 -10.14 -7.73 -9.50
N ILE A 32 -11.29 -7.43 -8.92
CA ILE A 32 -11.38 -7.20 -7.50
C ILE A 32 -11.75 -8.44 -6.77
N ARG A 33 -11.00 -8.71 -5.77
CA ARG A 33 -11.33 -9.71 -4.77
C ARG A 33 -12.11 -9.06 -3.65
N SER A 34 -13.36 -8.87 -3.89
CA SER A 34 -14.25 -8.12 -3.01
C SER A 34 -14.38 -8.65 -1.61
N HIS A 35 -14.25 -9.92 -1.42
CA HIS A 35 -14.47 -10.54 -0.11
C HIS A 35 -13.54 -10.00 0.97
N LYS A 36 -12.34 -9.61 0.58
CA LYS A 36 -11.36 -9.10 1.53
C LYS A 36 -11.60 -7.62 1.84
N TYR A 37 -12.13 -6.90 0.88
CA TYR A 37 -12.28 -5.45 0.98
C TYR A 37 -13.72 -4.97 0.78
N GLY A 38 -14.66 -5.91 0.78
CA GLY A 38 -16.05 -5.67 1.16
C GLY A 38 -17.08 -5.27 0.13
N ASP A 39 -16.79 -5.11 -1.11
CA ASP A 39 -17.89 -4.84 -2.04
C ASP A 39 -18.32 -6.10 -2.80
N LYS A 40 -19.49 -6.62 -2.41
CA LYS A 40 -20.06 -7.83 -3.03
C LYS A 40 -20.39 -7.67 -4.50
N LYS A 41 -20.51 -6.46 -4.99
CA LYS A 41 -20.82 -6.24 -6.41
C LYS A 41 -19.70 -6.70 -7.33
N SER A 42 -18.51 -6.77 -6.83
CA SER A 42 -17.39 -7.26 -7.62
C SER A 42 -17.46 -8.75 -7.86
N ASP A 43 -18.24 -9.48 -7.07
CA ASP A 43 -18.46 -10.92 -7.27
C ASP A 43 -19.22 -11.22 -8.54
N GLU A 44 -19.88 -10.24 -9.11
CA GLU A 44 -20.57 -10.36 -10.38
C GLU A 44 -19.66 -10.16 -11.59
N GLY A 45 -18.34 -10.26 -11.39
CA GLY A 45 -17.38 -10.02 -12.44
C GLY A 45 -17.14 -8.53 -12.68
N GLY A 46 -17.60 -7.71 -11.77
CA GLY A 46 -17.36 -6.27 -11.82
C GLY A 46 -15.88 -5.95 -11.68
N ARG A 47 -15.53 -4.83 -12.24
CA ARG A 47 -14.19 -4.30 -12.10
C ARG A 47 -14.22 -3.07 -11.27
N MET A 48 -13.21 -2.92 -10.47
CA MET A 48 -12.99 -1.66 -9.80
C MET A 48 -11.53 -1.31 -9.80
N VAL A 49 -11.26 -0.09 -9.58
CA VAL A 49 -9.91 0.39 -9.37
C VAL A 49 -9.49 -0.05 -7.98
N LEU A 50 -8.36 -0.70 -7.88
CA LEU A 50 -7.75 -0.98 -6.59
C LEU A 50 -7.27 0.34 -5.97
N GLY A 51 -6.95 0.30 -4.72
CA GLY A 51 -6.43 1.44 -4.01
C GLY A 51 -7.47 2.06 -3.11
N ASP A 52 -7.74 3.33 -3.26
CA ASP A 52 -8.46 4.10 -2.27
C ASP A 52 -9.82 3.52 -1.89
N TRP A 53 -10.56 3.02 -2.83
CA TRP A 53 -11.88 2.52 -2.51
C TRP A 53 -11.98 1.01 -2.31
N ALA A 54 -10.99 0.26 -2.75
CA ALA A 54 -10.88 -1.17 -2.42
C ALA A 54 -10.63 -1.38 -0.94
N VAL A 55 -9.88 -0.48 -0.32
CA VAL A 55 -9.54 -0.55 1.12
C VAL A 55 -10.31 0.46 1.96
N LYS A 56 -10.98 1.39 1.33
CA LYS A 56 -11.74 2.43 2.01
C LYS A 56 -12.79 1.84 2.95
N GLY A 57 -12.70 2.19 4.22
CA GLY A 57 -13.59 1.65 5.24
C GLY A 57 -13.29 0.21 5.67
N HIS A 58 -12.19 -0.39 5.17
CA HIS A 58 -11.84 -1.78 5.42
C HIS A 58 -10.43 -1.95 6.00
N TRP A 59 -9.92 -0.95 6.69
CA TRP A 59 -8.58 -0.98 7.26
C TRP A 59 -8.41 -2.08 8.31
N HIS A 60 -9.47 -2.43 9.02
CA HIS A 60 -9.46 -3.58 9.92
C HIS A 60 -9.01 -4.87 9.19
N ASP A 61 -9.55 -5.08 7.98
CA ASP A 61 -9.21 -6.26 7.19
C ASP A 61 -7.77 -6.22 6.67
N VAL A 62 -7.27 -5.03 6.39
CA VAL A 62 -5.89 -4.86 5.91
C VAL A 62 -4.88 -5.19 7.01
N PHE A 63 -5.09 -4.67 8.21
CA PHE A 63 -4.16 -4.84 9.32
C PHE A 63 -4.54 -5.97 10.28
N GLY A 64 -5.77 -6.45 10.23
CA GLY A 64 -6.26 -7.49 11.13
C GLY A 64 -6.59 -7.03 12.54
N ASN A 65 -6.73 -5.71 12.74
CA ASN A 65 -7.08 -5.11 14.03
C ASN A 65 -7.72 -3.74 13.84
N ASP A 66 -8.22 -3.17 14.94
CA ASP A 66 -8.91 -1.86 14.96
C ASP A 66 -8.02 -0.73 15.48
N ASN A 67 -6.72 -0.87 15.43
CA ASN A 67 -5.81 0.16 15.90
C ASN A 67 -5.96 1.45 15.08
N PRO A 68 -5.66 2.62 15.68
CA PRO A 68 -5.69 3.88 14.95
C PRO A 68 -4.82 3.84 13.70
N ILE A 69 -5.25 4.54 12.66
CA ILE A 69 -4.52 4.65 11.41
C ILE A 69 -3.84 6.01 11.34
N HIS A 70 -2.55 6.02 11.17
CA HIS A 70 -1.77 7.22 10.88
C HIS A 70 -1.27 7.17 9.45
N ILE A 71 -1.43 8.27 8.73
CA ILE A 71 -1.07 8.36 7.31
C ILE A 71 0.03 9.40 7.14
N GLU A 72 1.08 9.04 6.44
CA GLU A 72 2.11 9.98 5.99
C GLU A 72 2.01 10.14 4.47
N ILE A 73 1.77 11.36 4.03
CA ILE A 73 1.72 11.71 2.61
C ILE A 73 3.09 12.24 2.19
N GLY A 74 3.64 11.66 1.13
CA GLY A 74 5.00 11.99 0.70
C GLY A 74 6.04 11.30 1.57
N MET A 75 5.86 10.02 1.83
CA MET A 75 6.69 9.26 2.76
C MET A 75 8.14 9.10 2.32
N GLY A 76 8.46 9.36 1.07
CA GLY A 76 9.80 9.16 0.53
C GLY A 76 10.27 7.70 0.65
N LYS A 77 11.48 7.51 1.15
CA LYS A 77 12.06 6.18 1.36
C LYS A 77 11.58 5.49 2.64
N GLY A 78 10.67 6.13 3.36
CA GLY A 78 9.98 5.53 4.49
C GLY A 78 10.74 5.54 5.82
N ALA A 79 11.86 6.23 5.93
CA ALA A 79 12.66 6.21 7.17
C ALA A 79 11.89 6.71 8.38
N PHE A 80 11.21 7.84 8.26
CA PHE A 80 10.40 8.43 9.33
C PHE A 80 9.20 7.52 9.68
N LEU A 81 8.48 7.07 8.66
CA LEU A 81 7.31 6.21 8.85
C LEU A 81 7.68 4.90 9.54
N MET A 82 8.75 4.27 9.12
CA MET A 82 9.21 3.01 9.70
C MET A 82 9.67 3.17 11.15
N GLU A 83 10.33 4.28 11.46
CA GLU A 83 10.73 4.57 12.84
C GLU A 83 9.52 4.70 13.75
N HIS A 84 8.48 5.39 13.32
CA HIS A 84 7.23 5.48 14.06
C HIS A 84 6.54 4.13 14.19
N ALA A 85 6.51 3.34 13.14
CA ALA A 85 5.90 2.01 13.18
C ALA A 85 6.60 1.10 14.20
N ARG A 86 7.92 1.17 14.31
CA ARG A 86 8.66 0.41 15.32
C ARG A 86 8.36 0.85 16.74
N ARG A 87 8.19 2.15 16.97
CA ARG A 87 7.96 2.74 18.29
C ARG A 87 6.53 2.60 18.77
N GLU A 88 5.59 2.53 17.84
CA GLU A 88 4.16 2.58 18.13
C GLU A 88 3.45 1.35 17.55
N PRO A 89 3.69 0.16 18.13
CA PRO A 89 3.14 -1.08 17.59
C PRO A 89 1.61 -1.15 17.68
N ASP A 90 0.97 -0.33 18.50
CA ASP A 90 -0.49 -0.27 18.64
C ASP A 90 -1.14 0.74 17.68
N VAL A 91 -0.38 1.30 16.76
CA VAL A 91 -0.84 2.19 15.71
C VAL A 91 -0.51 1.58 14.37
N ASN A 92 -1.45 1.62 13.44
CA ASN A 92 -1.24 1.20 12.07
C ASN A 92 -0.80 2.38 11.21
N PHE A 93 0.19 2.17 10.37
CA PHE A 93 0.77 3.22 9.54
C PHE A 93 0.55 2.95 8.07
N VAL A 94 0.18 3.99 7.34
CA VAL A 94 0.02 3.96 5.88
C VAL A 94 0.86 5.07 5.29
N GLY A 95 1.76 4.72 4.40
CA GLY A 95 2.57 5.69 3.66
C GLY A 95 2.07 5.85 2.23
N ILE A 96 2.08 7.06 1.75
CA ILE A 96 1.73 7.38 0.37
C ILE A 96 2.93 8.03 -0.30
N GLU A 97 3.37 7.47 -1.42
CA GLU A 97 4.46 8.00 -2.21
C GLU A 97 4.12 7.95 -3.70
N LYS A 98 4.28 9.06 -4.36
CA LYS A 98 3.98 9.23 -5.78
C LYS A 98 5.02 8.60 -6.69
N TYR A 99 6.29 8.67 -6.32
CA TYR A 99 7.38 8.25 -7.17
C TYR A 99 7.75 6.80 -6.91
N SER A 100 7.53 5.94 -7.90
CA SER A 100 7.75 4.50 -7.78
C SER A 100 9.18 4.13 -7.40
N SER A 101 10.17 4.81 -7.96
CA SER A 101 11.58 4.53 -7.65
C SER A 101 11.95 4.86 -6.20
N VAL A 102 11.28 5.86 -5.62
CA VAL A 102 11.47 6.21 -4.20
C VAL A 102 10.72 5.24 -3.31
N LEU A 103 9.48 4.94 -3.66
CA LEU A 103 8.66 3.98 -2.92
C LEU A 103 9.29 2.58 -2.90
N LEU A 104 9.94 2.18 -3.98
CA LEU A 104 10.63 0.90 -4.05
C LEU A 104 11.63 0.73 -2.90
N ARG A 105 12.36 1.78 -2.55
CA ARG A 105 13.31 1.71 -1.43
C ARG A 105 12.63 1.45 -0.10
N ALA A 106 11.48 2.08 0.11
CA ALA A 106 10.67 1.83 1.30
C ALA A 106 10.14 0.38 1.32
N VAL A 107 9.66 -0.11 0.19
CA VAL A 107 9.17 -1.48 0.05
C VAL A 107 10.27 -2.50 0.34
N GLN A 108 11.47 -2.25 -0.18
CA GLN A 108 12.62 -3.13 0.08
C GLN A 108 12.98 -3.20 1.57
N LYS A 109 12.95 -2.05 2.25
CA LYS A 109 13.16 -2.02 3.71
C LYS A 109 12.07 -2.77 4.46
N GLN A 110 10.82 -2.59 4.07
CA GLN A 110 9.70 -3.28 4.70
C GLN A 110 9.76 -4.80 4.48
N ASN A 111 10.21 -5.24 3.31
CA ASN A 111 10.44 -6.66 3.04
C ASN A 111 11.49 -7.27 3.99
N GLU A 112 12.46 -6.48 4.40
CA GLU A 112 13.49 -6.92 5.37
C GLU A 112 12.96 -6.91 6.80
N GLU A 113 12.25 -5.85 7.19
CA GLU A 113 11.81 -5.66 8.58
C GLU A 113 10.49 -6.34 8.90
N ASN A 114 9.59 -6.48 7.94
CA ASN A 114 8.28 -7.09 8.13
C ASN A 114 7.49 -6.49 9.31
N LEU A 115 7.42 -5.17 9.37
CA LEU A 115 6.65 -4.50 10.41
C LEU A 115 5.15 -4.77 10.22
N PRO A 116 4.46 -5.36 11.22
CA PRO A 116 3.07 -5.78 11.06
C PRO A 116 2.08 -4.63 10.98
N ASN A 117 2.49 -3.46 11.42
CA ASN A 117 1.67 -2.25 11.48
C ASN A 117 2.01 -1.21 10.40
N LEU A 118 2.62 -1.63 9.31
CA LEU A 118 2.98 -0.76 8.20
C LEU A 118 2.56 -1.35 6.87
#